data_a243a91a80a62c2ff36f2e67ffcbc95a
#
_entry.id   a243a91a80a62c2ff36f2e67ffcbc95a
#
_cell.length_a   1.000
_cell.length_b   1.000
_cell.length_c   1.000
_cell.angle_alpha   90.00
_cell.angle_beta   90.00
_cell.angle_gamma   90.00
#
_symmetry.space_group_name_H-M   'P 1'
#
loop_
_entity.id
_entity.type
_entity.pdbx_description
1 polymer ?
#
loop_
_entity_poly.entity_id
_entity_poly.type
_entity_poly.pdbx_seq_one_letter_code
_entity_poly.pdbx_strand_id
1 'polypeptide(L)'
;PAKALRLAAIGAVMLGAGAAFAYAAGWLGETRLTPQRIIDTFEAQAGHYPGYRKNHAKGLCVSGYFQPSGQAASLSTARAFSQPRVPVIGRFAIGGANPFAPDTGIPVRSLAIELSTDVGQVWRTGMNNPPVLAVSTPQAFYEQVLAGAPDPATGKRDPGRLQAFSAAHPESGAFRQWAAGYKPSNSFASTQYHSINAFRLIDASGAAHPVPWQLEPQTAFAALPAQVHDK
;
A
#
# COMPACT_ATOMS: atom_id res chain seq x y z
N PRO A 1 -1.19 -46.73 34.45
CA PRO A 1 -1.41 -46.58 33.01
C PRO A 1 -2.15 -45.27 32.65
N ALA A 2 -3.23 -44.91 33.39
CA ALA A 2 -4.08 -43.75 33.05
C ALA A 2 -3.37 -42.38 33.16
N LYS A 3 -2.46 -42.19 34.15
CA LYS A 3 -1.68 -40.92 34.26
C LYS A 3 -0.70 -40.74 33.09
N ALA A 4 -0.01 -41.81 32.69
CA ALA A 4 0.91 -41.74 31.56
C ALA A 4 0.19 -41.43 30.24
N LEU A 5 -0.98 -42.03 30.01
CA LEU A 5 -1.80 -41.77 28.84
C LEU A 5 -2.29 -40.30 28.80
N ARG A 6 -2.71 -39.73 29.94
CA ARG A 6 -3.12 -38.32 30.03
C ARG A 6 -1.97 -37.37 29.77
N LEU A 7 -0.79 -37.63 30.31
CA LEU A 7 0.42 -36.84 30.08
C LEU A 7 0.86 -36.91 28.59
N ALA A 8 0.79 -38.09 28.00
CA ALA A 8 1.08 -38.26 26.58
C ALA A 8 0.09 -37.49 25.68
N ALA A 9 -1.20 -37.52 26.03
CA ALA A 9 -2.24 -36.75 25.29
C ALA A 9 -2.01 -35.25 25.43
N ILE A 10 -1.69 -34.73 26.62
CA ILE A 10 -1.36 -33.31 26.84
C ILE A 10 -0.11 -32.94 26.03
N GLY A 11 0.94 -33.77 26.08
CA GLY A 11 2.16 -33.55 25.31
C GLY A 11 1.90 -33.48 23.79
N ALA A 12 1.08 -34.41 23.27
CA ALA A 12 0.71 -34.44 21.87
C ALA A 12 -0.07 -33.15 21.44
N VAL A 13 -1.01 -32.70 22.27
CA VAL A 13 -1.77 -31.47 22.02
C VAL A 13 -0.83 -30.24 22.02
N MET A 14 0.07 -30.12 22.98
CA MET A 14 1.04 -29.03 23.09
C MET A 14 2.01 -29.02 21.90
N LEU A 15 2.51 -30.17 21.49
CA LEU A 15 3.37 -30.30 20.31
C LEU A 15 2.60 -29.96 19.02
N GLY A 16 1.37 -30.41 18.89
CA GLY A 16 0.51 -30.07 17.76
C GLY A 16 0.21 -28.57 17.66
N ALA A 17 -0.12 -27.96 18.81
CA ALA A 17 -0.33 -26.50 18.87
C ALA A 17 0.97 -25.73 18.56
N GLY A 18 2.11 -26.16 19.10
CA GLY A 18 3.41 -25.57 18.82
C GLY A 18 3.80 -25.68 17.35
N ALA A 19 3.57 -26.82 16.71
CA ALA A 19 3.82 -27.05 15.30
C ALA A 19 2.89 -26.19 14.41
N ALA A 20 1.60 -26.10 14.77
CA ALA A 20 0.65 -25.24 14.08
C ALA A 20 1.04 -23.76 14.18
N PHE A 21 1.51 -23.32 15.35
CA PHE A 21 2.02 -21.97 15.56
C PHE A 21 3.29 -21.69 14.74
N ALA A 22 4.25 -22.61 14.75
CA ALA A 22 5.48 -22.51 13.97
C ALA A 22 5.19 -22.48 12.44
N TYR A 23 4.22 -23.29 12.00
CA TYR A 23 3.73 -23.26 10.62
C TYR A 23 3.05 -21.92 10.29
N ALA A 24 2.18 -21.43 11.19
CA ALA A 24 1.51 -20.14 11.01
C ALA A 24 2.50 -18.97 11.01
N ALA A 25 3.55 -19.04 11.81
CA ALA A 25 4.64 -18.05 11.84
C ALA A 25 5.57 -18.12 10.61
N GLY A 26 5.45 -19.15 9.76
CA GLY A 26 6.33 -19.35 8.60
C GLY A 26 7.71 -19.94 8.95
N TRP A 27 7.88 -20.47 10.17
CA TRP A 27 9.13 -21.12 10.60
C TRP A 27 9.29 -22.54 10.05
N LEU A 28 8.18 -23.18 9.66
CA LEU A 28 8.14 -24.48 9.03
C LEU A 28 7.76 -24.34 7.56
N GLY A 29 8.75 -24.28 6.69
CA GLY A 29 8.60 -24.23 5.24
C GLY A 29 9.08 -22.89 4.64
N GLU A 30 10.08 -22.98 3.79
CA GLU A 30 10.69 -21.83 3.10
C GLU A 30 9.77 -21.19 2.05
N THR A 31 8.71 -21.86 1.63
CA THR A 31 7.83 -21.44 0.54
C THR A 31 6.73 -20.47 0.99
N ARG A 32 6.44 -20.41 2.30
CA ARG A 32 5.36 -19.56 2.79
C ARG A 32 5.74 -18.07 2.77
N LEU A 33 4.90 -17.27 2.14
CA LEU A 33 5.03 -15.82 2.20
C LEU A 33 4.58 -15.30 3.57
N THR A 34 5.50 -14.64 4.28
CA THR A 34 5.24 -13.98 5.56
C THR A 34 5.47 -12.48 5.44
N PRO A 35 4.86 -11.63 6.31
CA PRO A 35 5.18 -10.21 6.34
C PRO A 35 6.69 -9.95 6.52
N GLN A 36 7.36 -10.73 7.36
CA GLN A 36 8.79 -10.60 7.58
C GLN A 36 9.58 -10.83 6.28
N ARG A 37 9.25 -11.86 5.51
CA ARG A 37 9.90 -12.16 4.24
C ARG A 37 9.79 -11.02 3.21
N ILE A 38 8.63 -10.35 3.18
CA ILE A 38 8.44 -9.17 2.33
C ILE A 38 9.35 -8.03 2.79
N ILE A 39 9.41 -7.77 4.10
CA ILE A 39 10.24 -6.70 4.67
C ILE A 39 11.71 -6.97 4.43
N ASP A 40 12.18 -8.20 4.68
CA ASP A 40 13.58 -8.59 4.45
C ASP A 40 13.96 -8.41 2.97
N THR A 41 13.03 -8.72 2.06
CA THR A 41 13.24 -8.50 0.61
C THR A 41 13.35 -7.01 0.27
N PHE A 42 12.52 -6.15 0.87
CA PHE A 42 12.65 -4.71 0.67
C PHE A 42 13.98 -4.18 1.18
N GLU A 43 14.41 -4.62 2.36
CA GLU A 43 15.69 -4.20 2.94
C GLU A 43 16.90 -4.73 2.13
N ALA A 44 16.82 -5.95 1.63
CA ALA A 44 17.86 -6.50 0.76
C ALA A 44 18.02 -5.71 -0.55
N GLN A 45 16.94 -5.14 -1.09
CA GLN A 45 16.97 -4.38 -2.35
C GLN A 45 17.28 -2.90 -2.16
N ALA A 46 16.78 -2.28 -1.11
CA ALA A 46 16.85 -0.83 -0.92
C ALA A 46 17.83 -0.38 0.16
N GLY A 47 18.33 -1.31 0.99
CA GLY A 47 19.13 -1.03 2.16
C GLY A 47 18.31 -0.99 3.46
N HIS A 48 19.02 -1.09 4.58
CA HIS A 48 18.43 -1.03 5.92
C HIS A 48 18.53 0.40 6.47
N TYR A 49 17.36 1.01 6.73
CA TYR A 49 17.26 2.39 7.22
C TYR A 49 16.51 2.41 8.57
N PRO A 50 17.22 2.34 9.71
CA PRO A 50 16.61 2.42 11.02
C PRO A 50 15.85 3.74 11.22
N GLY A 51 14.66 3.66 11.84
CA GLY A 51 13.81 4.83 12.08
C GLY A 51 12.95 5.26 10.89
N TYR A 52 13.15 4.70 9.69
CA TYR A 52 12.32 4.95 8.53
C TYR A 52 11.29 3.83 8.29
N ARG A 53 10.23 4.15 7.55
CA ARG A 53 9.22 3.17 7.11
C ARG A 53 9.85 2.19 6.13
N LYS A 54 9.39 0.93 6.17
CA LYS A 54 9.88 -0.12 5.27
C LYS A 54 9.36 -0.02 3.84
N ASN A 55 8.34 0.79 3.62
CA ASN A 55 7.87 1.22 2.31
C ASN A 55 7.32 2.65 2.42
N HIS A 56 7.28 3.38 1.32
CA HIS A 56 6.96 4.81 1.33
C HIS A 56 7.86 5.59 2.32
N ALA A 57 9.15 5.27 2.34
CA ALA A 57 10.09 5.82 3.31
C ALA A 57 10.28 7.33 3.15
N LYS A 58 10.42 7.82 1.91
CA LYS A 58 10.46 9.25 1.61
C LYS A 58 9.06 9.84 1.52
N GLY A 59 8.83 10.98 2.16
CA GLY A 59 7.54 11.67 2.09
C GLY A 59 7.51 12.95 2.91
N LEU A 60 6.44 13.73 2.68
CA LEU A 60 6.18 15.03 3.28
C LEU A 60 4.83 15.03 3.99
N CYS A 61 4.80 15.41 5.26
CA CYS A 61 3.56 15.58 6.01
C CYS A 61 2.88 16.91 5.65
N VAL A 62 1.54 16.87 5.62
CA VAL A 62 0.69 18.01 5.34
C VAL A 62 -0.48 18.04 6.32
N SER A 63 -1.05 19.20 6.53
CA SER A 63 -2.28 19.38 7.30
C SER A 63 -3.27 20.22 6.52
N GLY A 64 -4.55 20.05 6.83
CA GLY A 64 -5.61 20.76 6.18
C GLY A 64 -6.97 20.40 6.76
N TYR A 65 -7.98 20.44 5.93
CA TYR A 65 -9.32 20.06 6.33
C TYR A 65 -10.09 19.42 5.16
N PHE A 66 -11.03 18.58 5.51
CA PHE A 66 -12.03 18.04 4.60
C PHE A 66 -13.36 18.77 4.83
N GLN A 67 -13.93 19.28 3.76
CA GLN A 67 -15.23 19.92 3.75
C GLN A 67 -16.17 19.09 2.88
N PRO A 68 -17.09 18.30 3.49
CA PRO A 68 -18.01 17.50 2.73
C PRO A 68 -19.02 18.37 2.00
N SER A 69 -19.42 17.95 0.78
CA SER A 69 -20.49 18.61 0.02
C SER A 69 -21.90 18.33 0.57
N GLY A 70 -22.03 17.41 1.55
CA GLY A 70 -23.30 16.93 2.07
C GLY A 70 -23.91 15.77 1.29
N GLN A 71 -23.47 15.51 0.04
CA GLN A 71 -24.07 14.45 -0.80
C GLN A 71 -23.90 13.05 -0.24
N ALA A 72 -22.79 12.77 0.45
CA ALA A 72 -22.54 11.46 1.05
C ALA A 72 -23.26 11.25 2.41
N ALA A 73 -23.89 12.26 2.97
CA ALA A 73 -24.57 12.16 4.26
C ALA A 73 -25.78 11.21 4.23
N SER A 74 -26.42 11.03 3.08
CA SER A 74 -27.50 10.04 2.90
C SER A 74 -26.97 8.60 2.74
N LEU A 75 -25.71 8.44 2.38
CA LEU A 75 -25.07 7.14 2.13
C LEU A 75 -24.29 6.63 3.32
N SER A 76 -24.05 7.47 4.34
CA SER A 76 -23.17 7.12 5.46
C SER A 76 -23.56 7.82 6.75
N THR A 77 -23.56 7.04 7.85
CA THR A 77 -23.68 7.57 9.22
C THR A 77 -22.34 8.12 9.77
N ALA A 78 -21.25 8.03 8.99
CA ALA A 78 -19.95 8.53 9.43
C ALA A 78 -20.00 10.05 9.61
N ARG A 79 -19.58 10.52 10.78
CA ARG A 79 -19.59 11.94 11.16
C ARG A 79 -18.80 12.82 10.19
N ALA A 80 -17.77 12.27 9.55
CA ALA A 80 -16.97 12.96 8.56
C ALA A 80 -17.77 13.56 7.39
N PHE A 81 -18.93 12.99 7.03
CA PHE A 81 -19.78 13.48 5.93
C PHE A 81 -20.85 14.47 6.37
N SER A 82 -21.09 14.63 7.67
CA SER A 82 -22.09 15.55 8.23
C SER A 82 -21.49 16.73 9.01
N GLN A 83 -20.21 16.64 9.39
CA GLN A 83 -19.48 17.73 10.04
C GLN A 83 -19.07 18.78 9.00
N PRO A 84 -19.33 20.10 9.24
CA PRO A 84 -19.04 21.13 8.22
C PRO A 84 -17.56 21.22 7.81
N ARG A 85 -16.65 20.89 8.73
CA ARG A 85 -15.20 20.96 8.50
C ARG A 85 -14.49 19.95 9.39
N VAL A 86 -13.82 18.98 8.79
CA VAL A 86 -13.10 17.90 9.49
C VAL A 86 -11.59 18.15 9.38
N PRO A 87 -10.85 18.27 10.49
CA PRO A 87 -9.39 18.33 10.44
C PRO A 87 -8.77 17.13 9.75
N VAL A 88 -7.73 17.38 8.94
CA VAL A 88 -7.00 16.36 8.20
C VAL A 88 -5.51 16.50 8.47
N ILE A 89 -4.88 15.38 8.76
CA ILE A 89 -3.43 15.22 8.68
C ILE A 89 -3.16 14.26 7.51
N GLY A 90 -2.20 14.60 6.66
CA GLY A 90 -1.86 13.79 5.51
C GLY A 90 -0.37 13.63 5.33
N ARG A 91 0.00 12.72 4.42
CA ARG A 91 1.38 12.51 4.03
C ARG A 91 1.46 12.13 2.57
N PHE A 92 2.12 12.95 1.77
CA PHE A 92 2.60 12.56 0.46
C PHE A 92 3.82 11.64 0.59
N ALA A 93 3.96 10.70 -0.31
CA ALA A 93 5.10 9.81 -0.36
C ALA A 93 5.35 9.28 -1.78
N ILE A 94 6.54 8.77 -2.02
CA ILE A 94 6.84 7.90 -3.16
C ILE A 94 6.90 6.44 -2.69
N GLY A 95 6.68 5.50 -3.60
CA GLY A 95 6.89 4.07 -3.31
C GLY A 95 8.35 3.78 -2.99
N GLY A 96 8.58 2.66 -2.30
CA GLY A 96 9.93 2.17 -2.00
C GLY A 96 10.42 2.44 -0.59
N ALA A 97 11.47 1.71 -0.20
CA ALA A 97 12.03 1.67 1.15
C ALA A 97 13.23 2.61 1.36
N ASN A 98 13.78 3.19 0.28
CA ASN A 98 14.91 4.13 0.39
C ASN A 98 14.38 5.55 0.70
N PRO A 99 14.71 6.14 1.89
CA PRO A 99 14.27 7.49 2.24
C PRO A 99 14.99 8.60 1.45
N PHE A 100 16.05 8.26 0.73
CA PHE A 100 16.85 9.19 -0.08
C PHE A 100 16.65 8.97 -1.58
N ALA A 101 15.66 8.15 -1.97
CA ALA A 101 15.36 7.92 -3.38
C ALA A 101 14.95 9.23 -4.08
N PRO A 102 15.31 9.43 -5.36
CA PRO A 102 14.84 10.55 -6.13
C PRO A 102 13.31 10.52 -6.30
N ASP A 103 12.66 11.68 -6.30
CA ASP A 103 11.20 11.80 -6.40
C ASP A 103 10.66 11.30 -7.74
N THR A 104 11.53 11.21 -8.75
CA THR A 104 11.24 10.70 -10.10
C THR A 104 11.58 9.23 -10.30
N GLY A 105 12.24 8.61 -9.29
CA GLY A 105 12.76 7.24 -9.41
C GLY A 105 11.68 6.15 -9.51
N ILE A 106 10.46 6.43 -9.08
CA ILE A 106 9.34 5.49 -9.09
C ILE A 106 8.08 6.23 -9.57
N PRO A 107 7.29 5.67 -10.51
CA PRO A 107 6.10 6.33 -11.02
C PRO A 107 4.96 6.44 -9.99
N VAL A 108 4.99 5.64 -8.94
CA VAL A 108 3.94 5.60 -7.91
C VAL A 108 4.16 6.70 -6.88
N ARG A 109 3.22 7.65 -6.86
CA ARG A 109 3.05 8.64 -5.79
C ARG A 109 1.88 8.26 -4.92
N SER A 110 1.97 8.55 -3.64
CA SER A 110 0.95 8.20 -2.67
C SER A 110 0.54 9.41 -1.85
N LEU A 111 -0.73 9.43 -1.46
CA LEU A 111 -1.27 10.32 -0.44
C LEU A 111 -2.05 9.50 0.57
N ALA A 112 -1.63 9.53 1.82
CA ALA A 112 -2.40 9.00 2.93
C ALA A 112 -2.98 10.16 3.72
N ILE A 113 -4.26 10.06 4.13
CA ILE A 113 -4.91 11.05 4.97
C ILE A 113 -5.60 10.41 6.15
N GLU A 114 -5.67 11.16 7.23
CA GLU A 114 -6.46 10.87 8.42
C GLU A 114 -7.43 12.03 8.63
N LEU A 115 -8.72 11.70 8.73
CA LEU A 115 -9.78 12.61 9.11
C LEU A 115 -10.14 12.35 10.57
N SER A 116 -10.11 13.38 11.41
CA SER A 116 -10.45 13.29 12.83
C SER A 116 -11.67 14.14 13.13
N THR A 117 -12.79 13.50 13.49
CA THR A 117 -14.07 14.20 13.72
C THR A 117 -14.18 14.74 15.14
N ASP A 118 -15.13 15.66 15.36
CA ASP A 118 -15.46 16.27 16.63
C ASP A 118 -15.97 15.28 17.70
N VAL A 119 -16.45 14.09 17.26
CA VAL A 119 -16.90 13.00 18.15
C VAL A 119 -15.86 11.89 18.32
N GLY A 120 -14.62 12.13 17.90
CA GLY A 120 -13.52 11.18 18.06
C GLY A 120 -13.51 10.02 17.05
N GLN A 121 -14.38 10.05 16.02
CA GLN A 121 -14.24 9.09 14.91
C GLN A 121 -13.02 9.46 14.07
N VAL A 122 -12.24 8.44 13.72
CA VAL A 122 -11.06 8.59 12.88
C VAL A 122 -11.22 7.74 11.63
N TRP A 123 -11.04 8.37 10.47
CA TRP A 123 -11.02 7.67 9.19
C TRP A 123 -9.67 7.85 8.51
N ARG A 124 -9.05 6.73 8.14
CA ARG A 124 -7.77 6.70 7.43
C ARG A 124 -7.94 6.09 6.06
N THR A 125 -7.32 6.70 5.07
CA THR A 125 -7.24 6.14 3.72
C THR A 125 -5.88 6.39 3.12
N GLY A 126 -5.34 5.35 2.45
CA GLY A 126 -4.17 5.44 1.59
C GLY A 126 -4.61 5.40 0.13
N MET A 127 -4.04 6.28 -0.66
CA MET A 127 -4.35 6.43 -2.08
C MET A 127 -3.07 6.50 -2.89
N ASN A 128 -3.13 6.08 -4.13
CA ASN A 128 -2.03 6.17 -5.08
C ASN A 128 -2.48 6.86 -6.36
N ASN A 129 -1.53 7.39 -7.13
CA ASN A 129 -1.83 7.97 -8.42
C ASN A 129 -2.22 6.97 -9.52
N PRO A 130 -1.74 5.69 -9.56
CA PRO A 130 -2.31 4.74 -10.50
C PRO A 130 -3.77 4.43 -10.14
N PRO A 131 -4.66 4.36 -11.15
CA PRO A 131 -6.08 4.07 -10.94
C PRO A 131 -6.36 2.58 -10.72
N VAL A 132 -5.36 1.73 -10.89
CA VAL A 132 -5.45 0.28 -10.77
C VAL A 132 -4.28 -0.30 -9.97
N LEU A 133 -4.51 -1.42 -9.29
CA LEU A 133 -3.43 -2.23 -8.72
C LEU A 133 -2.68 -2.98 -9.83
N ALA A 134 -1.38 -3.16 -9.62
CA ALA A 134 -0.57 -3.97 -10.53
C ALA A 134 -0.93 -5.46 -10.48
N VAL A 135 -1.27 -5.96 -9.29
CA VAL A 135 -1.62 -7.36 -9.02
C VAL A 135 -2.63 -7.45 -7.88
N SER A 136 -3.36 -8.56 -7.78
CA SER A 136 -4.49 -8.73 -6.88
C SER A 136 -4.20 -9.51 -5.59
N THR A 137 -3.01 -10.11 -5.45
CA THR A 137 -2.66 -10.94 -4.29
C THR A 137 -1.31 -10.55 -3.70
N PRO A 138 -1.09 -10.75 -2.38
CA PRO A 138 0.22 -10.54 -1.75
C PRO A 138 1.33 -11.40 -2.38
N GLN A 139 1.00 -12.62 -2.82
CA GLN A 139 1.96 -13.50 -3.48
C GLN A 139 2.42 -12.91 -4.82
N ALA A 140 1.50 -12.50 -5.68
CA ALA A 140 1.83 -11.87 -6.95
C ALA A 140 2.58 -10.54 -6.77
N PHE A 141 2.24 -9.78 -5.70
CA PHE A 141 3.01 -8.58 -5.34
C PHE A 141 4.47 -8.91 -4.96
N TYR A 142 4.68 -9.97 -4.18
CA TYR A 142 6.00 -10.42 -3.81
C TYR A 142 6.80 -10.87 -5.05
N GLU A 143 6.19 -11.62 -5.95
CA GLU A 143 6.77 -12.04 -7.21
C GLU A 143 7.14 -10.84 -8.11
N GLN A 144 6.29 -9.80 -8.14
CA GLN A 144 6.58 -8.54 -8.82
C GLN A 144 7.83 -7.85 -8.24
N VAL A 145 7.93 -7.80 -6.92
CA VAL A 145 9.09 -7.23 -6.23
C VAL A 145 10.38 -7.98 -6.58
N LEU A 146 10.33 -9.31 -6.58
CA LEU A 146 11.47 -10.15 -6.96
C LEU A 146 11.83 -9.99 -8.44
N ALA A 147 10.85 -9.93 -9.34
CA ALA A 147 11.07 -9.73 -10.76
C ALA A 147 11.72 -8.38 -11.08
N GLY A 148 11.35 -7.34 -10.33
CA GLY A 148 11.89 -5.99 -10.45
C GLY A 148 13.21 -5.75 -9.72
N ALA A 149 13.70 -6.73 -8.95
CA ALA A 149 14.94 -6.59 -8.19
C ALA A 149 16.15 -6.47 -9.12
N PRO A 150 17.09 -5.56 -8.82
CA PRO A 150 18.37 -5.53 -9.53
C PRO A 150 19.16 -6.81 -9.25
N ASP A 151 19.91 -7.27 -10.22
CA ASP A 151 20.89 -8.34 -10.06
C ASP A 151 21.98 -7.87 -9.09
N PRO A 152 22.29 -8.63 -8.03
CA PRO A 152 23.27 -8.22 -7.03
C PRO A 152 24.69 -8.00 -7.58
N ALA A 153 25.06 -8.71 -8.65
CA ALA A 153 26.40 -8.62 -9.24
C ALA A 153 26.55 -7.42 -10.20
N THR A 154 25.46 -7.07 -10.92
CA THR A 154 25.50 -6.04 -11.95
C THR A 154 24.81 -4.74 -11.59
N GLY A 155 23.97 -4.74 -10.54
CA GLY A 155 23.09 -3.62 -10.16
C GLY A 155 21.99 -3.32 -11.17
N LYS A 156 21.83 -4.13 -12.23
CA LYS A 156 20.86 -3.90 -13.31
C LYS A 156 19.66 -4.82 -13.16
N ARG A 157 18.48 -4.32 -13.56
CA ARG A 157 17.28 -5.16 -13.65
C ARG A 157 17.38 -6.11 -14.83
N ASP A 158 16.93 -7.34 -14.65
CA ASP A 158 16.85 -8.35 -15.70
C ASP A 158 15.52 -8.21 -16.46
N PRO A 159 15.54 -7.81 -17.74
CA PRO A 159 14.34 -7.70 -18.56
C PRO A 159 13.60 -9.03 -18.74
N GLY A 160 14.34 -10.16 -18.75
CA GLY A 160 13.73 -11.49 -18.89
C GLY A 160 12.87 -11.87 -17.70
N ARG A 161 13.30 -11.53 -16.48
CA ARG A 161 12.48 -11.74 -15.25
C ARG A 161 11.21 -10.90 -15.26
N LEU A 162 11.30 -9.63 -15.72
CA LEU A 162 10.12 -8.77 -15.85
C LEU A 162 9.17 -9.28 -16.94
N GLN A 163 9.69 -9.80 -18.05
CA GLN A 163 8.87 -10.40 -19.11
C GLN A 163 8.18 -11.68 -18.62
N ALA A 164 8.91 -12.57 -17.93
CA ALA A 164 8.33 -13.79 -17.35
C ALA A 164 7.24 -13.48 -16.34
N PHE A 165 7.46 -12.52 -15.45
CA PHE A 165 6.42 -12.03 -14.53
C PHE A 165 5.20 -11.51 -15.28
N SER A 166 5.41 -10.71 -16.31
CA SER A 166 4.32 -10.13 -17.11
C SER A 166 3.50 -11.18 -17.85
N ALA A 167 4.12 -12.26 -18.27
CA ALA A 167 3.45 -13.40 -18.91
C ALA A 167 2.63 -14.23 -17.90
N ALA A 168 3.14 -14.40 -16.69
CA ALA A 168 2.47 -15.12 -15.61
C ALA A 168 1.31 -14.31 -14.97
N HIS A 169 1.37 -12.97 -15.06
CA HIS A 169 0.43 -12.04 -14.45
C HIS A 169 -0.20 -11.09 -15.48
N PRO A 170 -1.06 -11.59 -16.38
CA PRO A 170 -1.71 -10.78 -17.41
C PRO A 170 -2.57 -9.63 -16.83
N GLU A 171 -3.11 -9.80 -15.62
CA GLU A 171 -3.86 -8.78 -14.87
C GLU A 171 -3.05 -7.50 -14.65
N SER A 172 -1.72 -7.59 -14.63
CA SER A 172 -0.82 -6.42 -14.48
C SER A 172 -0.78 -5.53 -15.74
N GLY A 173 -1.43 -5.94 -16.83
CA GLY A 173 -1.41 -5.23 -18.12
C GLY A 173 -1.90 -3.80 -18.03
N ALA A 174 -3.02 -3.54 -17.35
CA ALA A 174 -3.57 -2.21 -17.19
C ALA A 174 -2.63 -1.27 -16.42
N PHE A 175 -1.98 -1.76 -15.36
CA PHE A 175 -0.98 -1.00 -14.62
C PHE A 175 0.26 -0.70 -15.49
N ARG A 176 0.74 -1.67 -16.25
CA ARG A 176 1.89 -1.47 -17.16
C ARG A 176 1.59 -0.44 -18.24
N GLN A 177 0.39 -0.50 -18.82
CA GLN A 177 -0.05 0.49 -19.81
C GLN A 177 -0.10 1.89 -19.21
N TRP A 178 -0.68 2.03 -18.02
CA TRP A 178 -0.68 3.29 -17.28
C TRP A 178 0.75 3.79 -17.02
N ALA A 179 1.63 2.92 -16.49
CA ALA A 179 3.01 3.28 -16.15
C ALA A 179 3.83 3.71 -17.38
N ALA A 180 3.61 3.08 -18.54
CA ALA A 180 4.27 3.45 -19.80
C ALA A 180 3.85 4.85 -20.31
N GLY A 181 2.61 5.25 -20.04
CA GLY A 181 2.10 6.58 -20.43
C GLY A 181 2.23 7.66 -19.34
N TYR A 182 2.66 7.28 -18.13
CA TYR A 182 2.70 8.20 -17.00
C TYR A 182 3.76 9.28 -17.17
N LYS A 183 3.33 10.52 -16.99
CA LYS A 183 4.22 11.69 -16.88
C LYS A 183 4.12 12.24 -15.46
N PRO A 184 5.23 12.33 -14.71
CA PRO A 184 5.19 12.85 -13.36
C PRO A 184 4.77 14.34 -13.39
N SER A 185 3.90 14.70 -12.46
CA SER A 185 3.56 16.10 -12.20
C SER A 185 4.74 16.80 -11.51
N ASN A 186 4.89 18.10 -11.71
CA ASN A 186 5.86 18.94 -11.00
C ASN A 186 5.55 19.13 -9.51
N SER A 187 4.36 18.69 -9.05
CA SER A 187 3.95 18.76 -7.65
C SER A 187 3.13 17.54 -7.24
N PHE A 188 3.30 17.08 -6.01
CA PHE A 188 2.38 16.11 -5.39
C PHE A 188 0.96 16.66 -5.28
N ALA A 189 0.80 17.98 -5.08
CA ALA A 189 -0.49 18.64 -4.93
C ALA A 189 -1.27 18.78 -6.25
N SER A 190 -0.62 18.61 -7.41
CA SER A 190 -1.27 18.59 -8.73
C SER A 190 -1.41 17.19 -9.31
N THR A 191 -1.24 16.15 -8.46
CA THR A 191 -1.40 14.74 -8.82
C THR A 191 -2.77 14.26 -8.36
N GLN A 192 -3.50 13.54 -9.20
CA GLN A 192 -4.72 12.84 -8.82
C GLN A 192 -4.38 11.56 -8.08
N TYR A 193 -5.16 11.24 -7.03
CA TYR A 193 -4.97 10.05 -6.21
C TYR A 193 -6.24 9.22 -6.16
N HIS A 194 -6.10 7.90 -6.30
CA HIS A 194 -7.19 6.93 -6.31
C HIS A 194 -7.10 6.03 -5.09
N SER A 195 -8.24 5.84 -4.42
CA SER A 195 -8.38 4.78 -3.42
C SER A 195 -8.61 3.49 -4.17
N ILE A 196 -7.57 2.75 -4.47
CA ILE A 196 -7.65 1.45 -5.16
C ILE A 196 -8.49 0.40 -4.42
N ASN A 197 -8.92 0.69 -3.19
CA ASN A 197 -9.86 -0.09 -2.40
C ASN A 197 -11.22 0.61 -2.38
N ALA A 198 -12.29 -0.13 -2.63
CA ALA A 198 -13.65 0.35 -2.41
C ALA A 198 -13.96 0.34 -0.90
N PHE A 199 -14.60 1.40 -0.41
CA PHE A 199 -15.17 1.46 0.92
C PHE A 199 -16.64 1.08 0.87
N ARG A 200 -17.17 0.57 1.98
CA ARG A 200 -18.60 0.40 2.18
C ARG A 200 -19.06 1.51 3.11
N LEU A 201 -19.80 2.48 2.57
CA LEU A 201 -20.49 3.46 3.38
C LEU A 201 -21.77 2.80 3.90
N ILE A 202 -22.05 2.96 5.20
CA ILE A 202 -23.23 2.38 5.84
C ILE A 202 -24.18 3.52 6.18
N ASP A 203 -25.38 3.47 5.62
CA ASP A 203 -26.41 4.48 5.87
C ASP A 203 -27.20 4.25 7.18
N ALA A 204 -28.15 5.14 7.48
CA ALA A 204 -28.96 5.07 8.70
C ALA A 204 -29.88 3.84 8.77
N SER A 205 -30.17 3.19 7.64
CA SER A 205 -30.93 1.94 7.57
C SER A 205 -30.05 0.70 7.77
N GLY A 206 -28.73 0.86 7.79
CA GLY A 206 -27.76 -0.23 7.80
C GLY A 206 -27.40 -0.76 6.41
N ALA A 207 -27.91 -0.16 5.34
CA ALA A 207 -27.57 -0.58 3.98
C ALA A 207 -26.12 -0.17 3.65
N ALA A 208 -25.40 -1.06 2.95
CA ALA A 208 -24.01 -0.87 2.58
C ALA A 208 -23.88 -0.41 1.11
N HIS A 209 -23.23 0.72 0.90
CA HIS A 209 -22.98 1.32 -0.40
C HIS A 209 -21.48 1.22 -0.73
N PRO A 210 -21.05 0.35 -1.67
CA PRO A 210 -19.67 0.28 -2.08
C PRO A 210 -19.29 1.53 -2.90
N VAL A 211 -18.29 2.27 -2.46
CA VAL A 211 -17.82 3.50 -3.10
C VAL A 211 -16.31 3.44 -3.32
N PRO A 212 -15.82 3.45 -4.54
CA PRO A 212 -14.48 3.89 -4.85
C PRO A 212 -14.43 5.41 -4.75
N TRP A 213 -13.31 5.99 -4.34
CA TRP A 213 -13.16 7.43 -4.31
C TRP A 213 -11.78 7.87 -4.74
N GLN A 214 -11.70 9.13 -5.11
CA GLN A 214 -10.46 9.74 -5.58
C GLN A 214 -10.37 11.18 -5.07
N LEU A 215 -9.15 11.69 -5.02
CA LEU A 215 -8.87 13.09 -4.80
C LEU A 215 -8.41 13.71 -6.11
N GLU A 216 -9.18 14.68 -6.58
CA GLU A 216 -8.83 15.48 -7.75
C GLU A 216 -8.19 16.79 -7.30
N PRO A 217 -7.00 17.13 -7.83
CA PRO A 217 -6.35 18.37 -7.47
C PRO A 217 -7.11 19.57 -8.05
N GLN A 218 -7.23 20.64 -7.28
CA GLN A 218 -7.72 21.94 -7.80
C GLN A 218 -6.65 22.65 -8.64
N THR A 219 -5.38 22.37 -8.39
CA THR A 219 -4.26 22.88 -9.16
C THR A 219 -4.15 22.12 -10.49
N ALA A 220 -4.10 22.85 -11.61
CA ALA A 220 -3.94 22.24 -12.91
C ALA A 220 -2.66 21.38 -12.99
N PHE A 221 -2.76 20.28 -13.71
CA PHE A 221 -1.61 19.43 -13.98
C PHE A 221 -0.54 20.20 -14.76
N ALA A 222 0.69 20.15 -14.28
CA ALA A 222 1.87 20.59 -15.00
C ALA A 222 2.91 19.48 -14.95
N ALA A 223 3.37 19.01 -16.11
CA ALA A 223 4.37 17.97 -16.17
C ALA A 223 5.71 18.45 -15.57
N LEU A 224 6.42 17.55 -14.91
CA LEU A 224 7.78 17.81 -14.49
C LEU A 224 8.67 18.02 -15.73
N PRO A 225 9.43 19.11 -15.84
CA PRO A 225 10.36 19.30 -16.93
C PRO A 225 11.40 18.17 -17.00
N ALA A 226 11.71 17.71 -18.22
CA ALA A 226 12.66 16.61 -18.45
C ALA A 226 14.10 16.87 -17.90
N GLN A 227 14.41 18.11 -17.57
CA GLN A 227 15.74 18.54 -17.10
C GLN A 227 15.85 18.67 -15.58
N VAL A 228 14.78 18.45 -14.83
CA VAL A 228 14.84 18.46 -13.37
C VAL A 228 15.43 17.14 -12.90
N HIS A 229 16.75 17.12 -12.75
CA HIS A 229 17.43 16.08 -12.00
C HIS A 229 17.22 16.38 -10.51
N ASP A 230 16.77 15.39 -9.75
CA ASP A 230 16.64 15.48 -8.30
C ASP A 230 18.00 15.88 -7.69
N LYS A 231 18.00 16.92 -6.89
CA LYS A 231 19.15 17.35 -6.08
C LYS A 231 19.18 16.56 -4.78
#